data_c83f47b932ebbbf2a35d819024a303dc
#
_entry.id   c83f47b932ebbbf2a35d819024a303dc
#
_cell.length_a   1.000
_cell.length_b   1.000
_cell.length_c   1.000
_cell.angle_alpha   90.00
_cell.angle_beta   90.00
_cell.angle_gamma   90.00
#
_symmetry.space_group_name_H-M   'P 1'
#
loop_
_entity.id
_entity.type
_entity.pdbx_description
1 polymer ?
#
loop_
_entity_poly.entity_id
_entity_poly.type
_entity_poly.pdbx_seq_one_letter_code
_entity_poly.pdbx_strand_id
1 'polypeptide(L)'
;YVALARLRLSALAMEQKNLDKAKALLQSVKAPTGFQPLFDDRLGDIAVLQNKPEDAKPLYLSAYKGLEASNDYRRMVDYKLAALGVNTADTEKKQ
;
A
#
# COMPACT_ATOMS: atom_id res chain seq x y z
N TYR A 1 12.67 -13.43 1.38
CA TYR A 1 13.64 -12.36 1.67
C TYR A 1 13.71 -11.32 0.55
N VAL A 2 13.50 -11.75 -0.71
CA VAL A 2 13.50 -10.81 -1.83
C VAL A 2 12.37 -9.78 -1.69
N ALA A 3 11.18 -10.22 -1.29
CA ALA A 3 10.04 -9.31 -1.11
C ALA A 3 10.33 -8.27 -0.03
N LEU A 4 10.89 -8.69 1.10
CA LEU A 4 11.23 -7.78 2.18
C LEU A 4 12.33 -6.81 1.77
N ALA A 5 13.33 -7.30 1.04
CA ALA A 5 14.40 -6.44 0.52
C ALA A 5 13.85 -5.39 -0.43
N ARG A 6 12.92 -5.76 -1.31
CA ARG A 6 12.29 -4.80 -2.23
C ARG A 6 11.47 -3.74 -1.51
N LEU A 7 10.75 -4.14 -0.45
CA LEU A 7 10.02 -3.18 0.37
C LEU A 7 10.97 -2.19 1.03
N ARG A 8 12.09 -2.65 1.54
CA ARG A 8 13.09 -1.78 2.17
C ARG A 8 13.76 -0.85 1.16
N LEU A 9 14.12 -1.39 -0.01
CA LEU A 9 14.71 -0.57 -1.07
C LEU A 9 13.72 0.46 -1.59
N SER A 10 12.45 0.11 -1.69
CA SER A 10 11.43 1.07 -2.11
C SER A 10 11.28 2.20 -1.09
N ALA A 11 11.33 1.88 0.20
CA ALA A 11 11.27 2.89 1.25
C ALA A 11 12.46 3.86 1.16
N LEU A 12 13.66 3.33 0.92
CA LEU A 12 14.86 4.16 0.76
C LEU A 12 14.74 5.06 -0.47
N ALA A 13 14.24 4.51 -1.58
CA ALA A 13 14.04 5.30 -2.81
C ALA A 13 13.02 6.42 -2.56
N MET A 14 11.98 6.15 -1.77
CA MET A 14 10.98 7.16 -1.40
C MET A 14 11.62 8.29 -0.59
N GLU A 15 12.49 7.95 0.36
CA GLU A 15 13.22 8.95 1.15
C GLU A 15 14.10 9.82 0.28
N GLN A 16 14.68 9.24 -0.77
CA GLN A 16 15.50 9.96 -1.73
C GLN A 16 14.66 10.70 -2.79
N LYS A 17 13.34 10.64 -2.65
CA LYS A 17 12.38 11.24 -3.59
C LYS A 17 12.47 10.66 -5.00
N ASN A 18 13.02 9.47 -5.15
CA ASN A 18 13.07 8.75 -6.41
C ASN A 18 11.86 7.82 -6.50
N LEU A 19 10.69 8.40 -6.77
CA LEU A 19 9.42 7.69 -6.71
C LEU A 19 9.25 6.69 -7.85
N ASP A 20 9.81 6.98 -9.02
CA ASP A 20 9.74 6.06 -10.14
C ASP A 20 10.52 4.78 -9.85
N LYS A 21 11.69 4.90 -9.24
CA LYS A 21 12.49 3.75 -8.83
C LYS A 21 11.77 2.95 -7.73
N ALA A 22 11.17 3.65 -6.76
CA ALA A 22 10.43 2.99 -5.70
C ALA A 22 9.29 2.15 -6.27
N LYS A 23 8.55 2.71 -7.22
CA LYS A 23 7.43 2.03 -7.86
C LYS A 23 7.92 0.82 -8.67
N ALA A 24 8.99 0.99 -9.44
CA ALA A 24 9.54 -0.08 -10.26
C ALA A 24 10.01 -1.27 -9.41
N LEU A 25 10.60 -1.01 -8.24
CA LEU A 25 11.04 -2.07 -7.33
C LEU A 25 9.90 -2.97 -6.89
N LEU A 26 8.69 -2.43 -6.78
CA LEU A 26 7.52 -3.19 -6.34
C LEU A 26 6.74 -3.80 -7.49
N GLN A 27 6.77 -3.18 -8.67
CA GLN A 27 5.98 -3.64 -9.83
C GLN A 27 6.74 -4.59 -10.74
N SER A 28 8.05 -4.67 -10.62
CA SER A 28 8.87 -5.51 -11.52
C SER A 28 8.80 -6.99 -11.19
N VAL A 29 8.21 -7.37 -10.06
CA VAL A 29 8.05 -8.76 -9.66
C VAL A 29 6.64 -8.98 -9.11
N LYS A 30 6.19 -10.22 -9.19
CA LYS A 30 4.94 -10.61 -8.53
C LYS A 30 5.22 -10.76 -7.03
N ALA A 31 4.37 -10.16 -6.19
CA ALA A 31 4.50 -10.31 -4.74
C ALA A 31 4.29 -11.77 -4.33
N PRO A 32 5.13 -12.33 -3.47
CA PRO A 32 4.89 -13.66 -2.92
C PRO A 32 3.60 -13.67 -2.10
N THR A 33 3.05 -14.88 -1.89
CA THR A 33 1.85 -15.07 -1.08
C THR A 33 2.03 -14.41 0.29
N GLY A 34 1.06 -13.59 0.67
CA GLY A 34 1.08 -12.87 1.95
C GLY A 34 1.74 -11.52 1.90
N PHE A 35 2.48 -11.19 0.84
CA PHE A 35 3.15 -9.90 0.70
C PHE A 35 2.38 -8.90 -0.15
N GLN A 36 1.38 -9.34 -0.92
CA GLN A 36 0.64 -8.44 -1.80
C GLN A 36 0.04 -7.24 -1.06
N PRO A 37 -0.60 -7.42 0.12
CA PRO A 37 -1.13 -6.25 0.85
C PRO A 37 -0.05 -5.24 1.21
N LEU A 38 1.15 -5.70 1.58
CA LEU A 38 2.26 -4.80 1.92
C LEU A 38 2.76 -4.05 0.70
N PHE A 39 2.81 -4.71 -0.46
CA PHE A 39 3.19 -4.06 -1.71
C PHE A 39 2.15 -3.02 -2.10
N ASP A 40 0.86 -3.37 -2.00
CA ASP A 40 -0.22 -2.46 -2.34
C ASP A 40 -0.22 -1.22 -1.46
N ASP A 41 -0.01 -1.39 -0.14
CA ASP A 41 0.08 -0.27 0.78
C ASP A 41 1.24 0.66 0.41
N ARG A 42 2.39 0.09 0.11
CA ARG A 42 3.57 0.87 -0.28
C ARG A 42 3.35 1.61 -1.60
N LEU A 43 2.72 0.95 -2.57
CA LEU A 43 2.36 1.59 -3.84
C LEU A 43 1.36 2.72 -3.63
N GLY A 44 0.44 2.55 -2.67
CA GLY A 44 -0.47 3.62 -2.28
C GLY A 44 0.27 4.82 -1.71
N ASP A 45 1.25 4.59 -0.84
CA ASP A 45 2.09 5.66 -0.29
C ASP A 45 2.82 6.41 -1.40
N ILE A 46 3.36 5.67 -2.38
CA ILE A 46 4.04 6.29 -3.52
C ILE A 46 3.08 7.16 -4.32
N ALA A 47 1.86 6.68 -4.57
CA ALA A 47 0.85 7.45 -5.30
C ALA A 47 0.50 8.74 -4.57
N VAL A 48 0.38 8.71 -3.25
CA VAL A 48 0.14 9.92 -2.46
C VAL A 48 1.30 10.90 -2.63
N LEU A 49 2.54 10.42 -2.56
CA LEU A 49 3.72 11.28 -2.74
C LEU A 49 3.82 11.83 -4.16
N GLN A 50 3.28 11.12 -5.15
CA GLN A 50 3.19 11.61 -6.53
C GLN A 50 2.02 12.56 -6.73
N ASN A 51 1.28 12.87 -5.67
CA ASN A 51 0.12 13.75 -5.71
C ASN A 51 -1.02 13.14 -6.54
N LYS A 52 -1.20 11.82 -6.42
CA LYS A 52 -2.23 11.06 -7.12
C LYS A 52 -3.11 10.30 -6.13
N PRO A 53 -3.89 11.01 -5.29
CA PRO A 53 -4.69 10.35 -4.25
C PRO A 53 -5.74 9.39 -4.81
N GLU A 54 -6.26 9.64 -6.01
CA GLU A 54 -7.25 8.76 -6.62
C GLU A 54 -6.66 7.41 -7.00
N ASP A 55 -5.36 7.37 -7.32
CA ASP A 55 -4.66 6.11 -7.58
C ASP A 55 -4.35 5.37 -6.27
N ALA A 56 -4.14 6.11 -5.19
CA ALA A 56 -3.82 5.53 -3.89
C ALA A 56 -5.02 4.80 -3.27
N LYS A 57 -6.23 5.30 -3.47
CA LYS A 57 -7.43 4.75 -2.85
C LYS A 57 -7.63 3.24 -3.14
N PRO A 58 -7.65 2.80 -4.41
CA PRO A 58 -7.82 1.38 -4.69
C PRO A 58 -6.66 0.53 -4.19
N LEU A 59 -5.44 1.07 -4.16
CA LEU A 59 -4.28 0.35 -3.64
C LEU A 59 -4.42 0.11 -2.14
N TYR A 60 -4.79 1.13 -1.37
CA TYR A 60 -5.02 0.98 0.06
C TYR A 60 -6.22 0.07 0.36
N LEU A 61 -7.29 0.15 -0.44
CA LEU A 61 -8.43 -0.74 -0.26
C LEU A 61 -8.04 -2.20 -0.49
N SER A 62 -7.24 -2.46 -1.52
CA SER A 62 -6.72 -3.80 -1.78
C SER A 62 -5.88 -4.31 -0.62
N ALA A 63 -5.00 -3.45 -0.08
CA ALA A 63 -4.19 -3.79 1.09
C ALA A 63 -5.07 -4.08 2.30
N TYR A 64 -6.06 -3.25 2.56
CA TYR A 64 -6.96 -3.40 3.69
C TYR A 64 -7.72 -4.74 3.63
N LYS A 65 -8.25 -5.08 2.47
CA LYS A 65 -8.99 -6.32 2.28
C LYS A 65 -8.10 -7.57 2.38
N GLY A 66 -6.83 -7.43 2.04
CA GLY A 66 -5.88 -8.54 2.08
C GLY A 66 -5.27 -8.79 3.46
N LEU A 67 -5.49 -7.90 4.42
CA LEU A 67 -4.97 -8.03 5.78
C LEU A 67 -6.06 -8.55 6.72
N GLU A 68 -5.66 -9.39 7.66
CA GLU A 68 -6.60 -9.90 8.67
C GLU A 68 -7.03 -8.80 9.64
N ALA A 69 -8.25 -8.90 10.15
CA ALA A 69 -8.82 -7.89 11.04
C ALA A 69 -8.00 -7.69 12.33
N SER A 70 -7.31 -8.73 12.80
CA SER A 70 -6.48 -8.66 13.98
C SER A 70 -5.09 -8.06 13.73
N ASN A 71 -4.75 -7.77 12.48
CA ASN A 71 -3.44 -7.25 12.11
C ASN A 71 -3.39 -5.75 12.36
N ASP A 72 -2.45 -5.31 13.20
CA ASP A 72 -2.28 -3.88 13.51
C ASP A 72 -1.96 -3.07 12.26
N TYR A 73 -1.31 -3.66 11.29
CA TYR A 73 -0.99 -3.01 10.02
C TYR A 73 -2.25 -2.60 9.27
N ARG A 74 -3.32 -3.41 9.39
CA ARG A 74 -4.61 -3.09 8.78
C ARG A 74 -5.17 -1.78 9.32
N ARG A 75 -4.97 -1.53 10.62
CA ARG A 75 -5.41 -0.28 11.26
C ARG A 75 -4.67 0.93 10.66
N MET A 76 -3.37 0.79 10.38
CA MET A 76 -2.62 1.85 9.72
C MET A 76 -3.19 2.16 8.35
N VAL A 77 -3.53 1.13 7.58
CA VAL A 77 -4.11 1.30 6.25
C VAL A 77 -5.47 1.99 6.35
N ASP A 78 -6.26 1.62 7.36
CA ASP A 78 -7.56 2.28 7.61
C ASP A 78 -7.38 3.78 7.84
N TYR A 79 -6.40 4.18 8.64
CA TYR A 79 -6.10 5.60 8.86
C TYR A 79 -5.72 6.31 7.57
N LYS A 80 -4.93 5.66 6.71
CA LYS A 80 -4.54 6.23 5.42
C LYS A 80 -5.75 6.42 4.51
N LEU A 81 -6.66 5.45 4.50
CA LEU A 81 -7.91 5.54 3.74
C LEU A 81 -8.81 6.66 4.26
N ALA A 82 -8.94 6.76 5.58
CA ALA A 82 -9.73 7.83 6.20
C ALA A 82 -9.19 9.21 5.81
N ALA A 83 -7.86 9.35 5.77
CA ALA A 83 -7.23 10.60 5.35
C ALA A 83 -7.56 10.96 3.90
N LEU A 84 -7.87 9.96 3.07
CA LEU A 84 -8.28 10.17 1.68
C LEU A 84 -9.80 10.24 1.51
N GLY A 85 -10.56 10.24 2.61
CA GLY A 85 -12.00 10.32 2.57
C GLY A 85 -12.72 9.00 2.34
N VAL A 86 -12.03 7.88 2.51
CA VAL A 86 -12.62 6.55 2.31
C VAL A 86 -13.04 5.96 3.66
N ASN A 87 -14.30 5.54 3.77
CA ASN A 87 -14.81 4.88 4.97
C ASN A 87 -14.83 3.37 4.77
N THR A 88 -13.95 2.66 5.48
CA THR A 88 -13.84 1.21 5.36
C THR A 88 -15.06 0.47 5.90
N ALA A 89 -15.83 1.09 6.80
CA ALA A 89 -17.07 0.50 7.30
C ALA A 89 -18.07 0.28 6.17
N ASP A 90 -18.15 1.21 5.22
CA ASP A 90 -19.01 1.05 4.04
C ASP A 90 -18.57 -0.12 3.16
N THR A 91 -17.27 -0.31 3.03
CA THR A 91 -16.70 -1.42 2.28
C THR A 91 -17.06 -2.77 2.94
N GLU A 92 -16.97 -2.84 4.25
CA GLU A 92 -17.29 -4.07 5.00
C GLU A 92 -18.77 -4.42 4.95
N LYS A 93 -19.64 -3.41 4.96
CA LYS A 93 -21.09 -3.63 4.89
C LYS A 93 -21.53 -4.23 3.55
N LYS A 94 -20.76 -4.05 2.51
CA LYS A 94 -21.05 -4.57 1.17
C LYS A 94 -20.60 -6.01 0.97
N GLN A 95 -19.92 -6.56 1.93
CA GLN A 95 -19.47 -7.95 1.93
C GLN A 95 -20.44 -8.81 2.73
#